data_384f5e9171a6359d284b57087064810c
#
_entry.id   384f5e9171a6359d284b57087064810c
#
_cell.length_a   1.000
_cell.length_b   1.000
_cell.length_c   1.000
_cell.angle_alpha   90.00
_cell.angle_beta   90.00
_cell.angle_gamma   90.00
#
_symmetry.space_group_name_H-M   'P 1'
#
loop_
_entity.id
_entity.type
_entity.pdbx_description
1 polymer ?
#
loop_
_entity_poly.entity_id
_entity_poly.type
_entity_poly.pdbx_seq_one_letter_code
_entity_poly.pdbx_strand_id
1 'polypeptide(L)'
;LLYHCLWQIRIRRISCCNFAYSALSNTLQCEQFFMYPCSPGAATLPMPKRPPRRLPPIHDAAGIAKSREAGMLAARVLEMLTPHVKPGVSTEHLDQLCHDFIVNELQCIPANIGYYGYPKTVCTSVNHVVCHGIPTPKEILKDGDIVNVDVALIKDGWFGDTSRMYTVGHVSAKAQKLIDTTYEAMVAGIRAVKPGATLGDIGYAIQTVAHRDGFSIVRDYCGHGIGQVYHDEPQVLHYGHPGQGMALQEGMIFTIEPMLNAGKHDTKELSDGWTVITKDKSLSAQWEHMVLVTATGYEVLTPWPEGTGKYAKP
;
A
#
# COMPACT_ATOMS: atom_id res chain seq x y z
N LEU A 1 7.06 -14.24 3.90
CA LEU A 1 7.88 -14.92 2.86
C LEU A 1 7.08 -15.44 1.67
N LEU A 2 5.78 -15.77 1.82
CA LEU A 2 4.96 -16.37 0.74
C LEU A 2 4.24 -15.31 -0.14
N TYR A 3 3.99 -14.11 0.36
CA TYR A 3 3.28 -13.08 -0.40
C TYR A 3 4.13 -12.38 -1.46
N HIS A 4 5.41 -12.18 -1.20
CA HIS A 4 6.33 -11.63 -2.20
C HIS A 4 6.64 -12.62 -3.35
N CYS A 5 6.64 -13.93 -3.08
CA CYS A 5 6.84 -14.95 -4.13
C CYS A 5 5.69 -15.04 -5.12
N LEU A 6 4.44 -14.73 -4.75
CA LEU A 6 3.31 -14.75 -5.68
C LEU A 6 3.30 -13.55 -6.63
N TRP A 7 3.92 -12.45 -6.25
CA TRP A 7 4.07 -11.25 -7.07
C TRP A 7 5.14 -11.41 -8.17
N GLN A 8 6.23 -12.14 -7.90
CA GLN A 8 7.32 -12.35 -8.86
C GLN A 8 7.08 -13.51 -9.85
N ILE A 9 6.16 -14.43 -9.61
CA ILE A 9 5.93 -15.59 -10.51
C ILE A 9 5.16 -15.22 -11.79
N ARG A 10 4.56 -14.02 -11.88
CA ARG A 10 3.84 -13.59 -13.09
C ARG A 10 4.70 -12.97 -14.19
N ILE A 11 6.01 -12.76 -13.98
CA ILE A 11 6.90 -12.03 -14.93
C ILE A 11 8.09 -12.85 -15.41
N ARG A 12 8.05 -14.17 -15.50
CA ARG A 12 9.07 -14.90 -16.27
C ARG A 12 8.49 -15.91 -17.24
N ARG A 13 7.84 -15.41 -18.29
CA ARG A 13 7.95 -16.01 -19.61
C ARG A 13 9.02 -15.25 -20.37
N ILE A 14 10.27 -15.64 -20.19
CA ILE A 14 11.35 -15.18 -21.04
C ILE A 14 11.46 -16.15 -22.19
N SER A 15 11.22 -15.60 -23.37
CA SER A 15 11.54 -16.17 -24.67
C SER A 15 13.01 -16.55 -24.74
N CYS A 16 13.31 -17.85 -24.89
CA CYS A 16 14.62 -18.30 -25.35
C CYS A 16 14.70 -18.07 -26.87
N CYS A 17 15.48 -17.09 -27.30
CA CYS A 17 16.20 -17.16 -28.58
C CYS A 17 17.20 -16.02 -28.71
N ASN A 18 18.44 -16.43 -29.05
CA ASN A 18 19.53 -15.66 -29.67
C ASN A 18 20.34 -14.69 -28.80
N PHE A 19 21.55 -15.14 -28.45
CA PHE A 19 22.75 -14.36 -28.66
C PHE A 19 23.97 -15.25 -28.88
N ALA A 20 24.62 -15.04 -30.01
CA ALA A 20 25.87 -15.65 -30.38
C ALA A 20 27.07 -14.72 -30.07
N TYR A 21 28.12 -15.32 -29.53
CA TYR A 21 29.55 -15.02 -29.63
C TYR A 21 30.11 -13.59 -29.55
N SER A 22 30.96 -13.34 -28.55
CA SER A 22 32.37 -13.01 -28.80
C SER A 22 33.21 -13.24 -27.55
N ALA A 23 34.36 -13.85 -27.75
CA ALA A 23 35.31 -14.36 -26.75
C ALA A 23 36.24 -13.27 -26.20
N LEU A 24 36.76 -13.50 -24.97
CA LEU A 24 38.19 -13.60 -24.65
C LEU A 24 38.42 -13.84 -23.13
N SER A 25 39.08 -14.99 -22.92
CA SER A 25 40.05 -15.40 -21.89
C SER A 25 39.95 -14.99 -20.43
N ASN A 26 39.75 -15.92 -19.50
CA ASN A 26 40.79 -16.65 -18.75
C ASN A 26 40.18 -17.63 -17.72
N THR A 27 40.61 -18.86 -17.88
CA THR A 27 40.77 -19.99 -16.95
C THR A 27 40.16 -19.90 -15.55
N LEU A 28 39.21 -20.81 -15.24
CA LEU A 28 39.34 -21.88 -14.25
C LEU A 28 38.04 -22.71 -14.15
N GLN A 29 38.31 -24.03 -14.30
CA GLN A 29 37.51 -25.20 -13.94
C GLN A 29 36.03 -25.32 -14.39
N CYS A 30 35.93 -26.14 -15.41
CA CYS A 30 34.73 -26.79 -15.94
C CYS A 30 34.27 -27.87 -14.97
N GLU A 31 33.08 -27.72 -14.38
CA GLU A 31 32.32 -28.86 -13.87
C GLU A 31 31.16 -29.17 -14.83
N GLN A 32 31.02 -30.43 -15.18
CA GLN A 32 30.25 -31.03 -16.24
C GLN A 32 28.76 -30.76 -16.10
N PHE A 33 28.19 -30.03 -17.03
CA PHE A 33 26.74 -30.02 -17.29
C PHE A 33 26.38 -31.23 -18.16
N PHE A 34 25.73 -32.22 -17.59
CA PHE A 34 25.06 -33.29 -18.31
C PHE A 34 23.83 -32.70 -19.02
N MET A 35 23.87 -32.69 -20.34
CA MET A 35 22.67 -32.49 -21.16
C MET A 35 21.82 -33.76 -21.10
N TYR A 36 20.62 -33.67 -20.53
CA TYR A 36 19.61 -34.70 -20.66
C TYR A 36 18.83 -34.47 -21.97
N PRO A 37 18.61 -35.52 -22.77
CA PRO A 37 17.80 -35.42 -23.99
C PRO A 37 16.30 -35.22 -23.59
N CYS A 38 15.62 -34.28 -24.27
CA CYS A 38 14.19 -34.12 -24.19
C CYS A 38 13.48 -35.43 -24.68
N SER A 39 12.91 -36.17 -23.74
CA SER A 39 12.00 -37.27 -24.07
C SER A 39 10.58 -36.70 -24.22
N PRO A 40 9.82 -37.06 -25.26
CA PRO A 40 8.40 -36.75 -25.39
C PRO A 40 7.62 -37.68 -24.46
N GLY A 41 7.13 -37.15 -23.36
CA GLY A 41 6.35 -37.89 -22.37
C GLY A 41 6.43 -37.33 -20.95
N ALA A 42 6.58 -36.03 -20.78
CA ALA A 42 6.54 -35.41 -19.45
C ALA A 42 5.12 -35.52 -18.90
N ALA A 43 4.92 -36.53 -18.03
CA ALA A 43 3.77 -36.53 -17.12
C ALA A 43 3.68 -35.20 -16.41
N THR A 44 2.54 -34.53 -16.52
CA THR A 44 2.28 -33.27 -15.79
C THR A 44 2.45 -33.53 -14.30
N LEU A 45 3.52 -33.04 -13.72
CA LEU A 45 3.69 -33.04 -12.28
C LEU A 45 2.48 -32.33 -11.66
N PRO A 46 1.85 -32.92 -10.64
CA PRO A 46 0.73 -32.28 -9.96
C PRO A 46 1.20 -30.92 -9.43
N MET A 47 0.50 -29.86 -9.79
CA MET A 47 0.73 -28.53 -9.26
C MET A 47 0.78 -28.60 -7.73
N PRO A 48 1.76 -28.00 -7.07
CA PRO A 48 1.81 -27.99 -5.63
C PRO A 48 0.49 -27.43 -5.11
N LYS A 49 -0.15 -28.17 -4.20
CA LYS A 49 -1.38 -27.72 -3.54
C LYS A 49 -1.09 -26.36 -2.90
N ARG A 50 -1.94 -25.37 -3.18
CA ARG A 50 -1.88 -24.08 -2.48
C ARG A 50 -1.82 -24.35 -0.97
N PRO A 51 -0.87 -23.76 -0.24
CA PRO A 51 -0.91 -23.85 1.22
C PRO A 51 -2.29 -23.41 1.72
N PRO A 52 -2.80 -24.00 2.80
CA PRO A 52 -4.08 -23.58 3.37
C PRO A 52 -4.04 -22.08 3.63
N ARG A 53 -5.09 -21.37 3.23
CA ARG A 53 -5.25 -19.94 3.51
C ARG A 53 -5.17 -19.76 5.02
N ARG A 54 -4.24 -18.94 5.49
CA ARG A 54 -4.19 -18.52 6.89
C ARG A 54 -5.46 -17.73 7.18
N LEU A 55 -6.13 -18.02 8.27
CA LEU A 55 -7.27 -17.22 8.72
C LEU A 55 -6.75 -15.87 9.25
N PRO A 56 -7.48 -14.77 9.05
CA PRO A 56 -7.15 -13.49 9.66
C PRO A 56 -7.04 -13.62 11.17
N PRO A 57 -6.09 -12.95 11.81
CA PRO A 57 -6.02 -12.91 13.25
C PRO A 57 -7.24 -12.17 13.84
N ILE A 58 -7.76 -12.70 14.95
CA ILE A 58 -8.74 -12.02 15.79
C ILE A 58 -7.98 -11.54 17.01
N HIS A 59 -7.92 -10.23 17.18
CA HIS A 59 -7.17 -9.62 18.26
C HIS A 59 -8.02 -9.53 19.54
N ASP A 60 -7.42 -9.84 20.66
CA ASP A 60 -8.01 -9.62 21.98
C ASP A 60 -7.89 -8.15 22.41
N ALA A 61 -8.46 -7.81 23.56
CA ALA A 61 -8.46 -6.44 24.09
C ALA A 61 -7.04 -5.87 24.28
N ALA A 62 -6.06 -6.70 24.63
CA ALA A 62 -4.66 -6.27 24.80
C ALA A 62 -4.02 -5.98 23.45
N GLY A 63 -4.22 -6.84 22.46
CA GLY A 63 -3.76 -6.63 21.07
C GLY A 63 -4.39 -5.40 20.44
N ILE A 64 -5.70 -5.20 20.62
CA ILE A 64 -6.42 -4.01 20.14
C ILE A 64 -5.84 -2.73 20.76
N ALA A 65 -5.54 -2.73 22.06
CA ALA A 65 -4.95 -1.57 22.74
C ALA A 65 -3.57 -1.22 22.15
N LYS A 66 -2.74 -2.23 21.86
CA LYS A 66 -1.42 -2.04 21.22
C LYS A 66 -1.53 -1.55 19.79
N SER A 67 -2.44 -2.12 18.99
CA SER A 67 -2.69 -1.65 17.62
C SER A 67 -3.20 -0.20 17.61
N ARG A 68 -4.06 0.17 18.57
CA ARG A 68 -4.56 1.55 18.72
C ARG A 68 -3.42 2.51 19.04
N GLU A 69 -2.51 2.16 19.95
CA GLU A 69 -1.33 2.96 20.28
C GLU A 69 -0.45 3.17 19.04
N ALA A 70 -0.08 2.09 18.34
CA ALA A 70 0.75 2.17 17.14
C ALA A 70 0.09 2.99 16.03
N GLY A 71 -1.20 2.79 15.79
CA GLY A 71 -1.96 3.57 14.79
C GLY A 71 -2.04 5.06 15.11
N MET A 72 -2.30 5.43 16.38
CA MET A 72 -2.29 6.84 16.81
C MET A 72 -0.92 7.48 16.62
N LEU A 73 0.17 6.74 16.88
CA LEU A 73 1.52 7.24 16.68
C LEU A 73 1.83 7.44 15.18
N ALA A 74 1.39 6.54 14.31
CA ALA A 74 1.54 6.72 12.86
C ALA A 74 0.78 7.97 12.37
N ALA A 75 -0.46 8.18 12.82
CA ALA A 75 -1.23 9.37 12.46
C ALA A 75 -0.54 10.68 12.91
N ARG A 76 0.13 10.69 14.07
CA ARG A 76 0.91 11.85 14.55
C ARG A 76 2.08 12.21 13.66
N VAL A 77 2.70 11.24 12.96
CA VAL A 77 3.77 11.52 12.00
C VAL A 77 3.23 12.36 10.84
N LEU A 78 2.08 12.00 10.28
CA LEU A 78 1.46 12.76 9.18
C LEU A 78 0.96 14.14 9.65
N GLU A 79 0.51 14.26 10.89
CA GLU A 79 0.17 15.57 11.47
C GLU A 79 1.40 16.47 11.56
N MET A 80 2.49 15.98 12.15
CA MET A 80 3.77 16.70 12.25
C MET A 80 4.25 17.14 10.87
N LEU A 81 4.11 16.28 9.86
CA LEU A 81 4.60 16.56 8.51
C LEU A 81 3.82 17.66 7.78
N THR A 82 2.55 17.86 8.13
CA THR A 82 1.62 18.76 7.41
C THR A 82 2.21 20.15 7.09
N PRO A 83 2.83 20.92 8.02
CA PRO A 83 3.38 22.25 7.71
C PRO A 83 4.63 22.22 6.84
N HIS A 84 5.23 21.05 6.63
CA HIS A 84 6.46 20.88 5.86
C HIS A 84 6.22 20.55 4.39
N VAL A 85 5.01 20.13 4.01
CA VAL A 85 4.68 19.81 2.63
C VAL A 85 4.34 21.09 1.86
N LYS A 86 5.33 21.64 1.18
CA LYS A 86 5.23 22.93 0.46
C LYS A 86 6.15 22.97 -0.76
N PRO A 87 5.93 23.92 -1.71
CA PRO A 87 6.81 24.07 -2.87
C PRO A 87 8.27 24.29 -2.45
N GLY A 88 9.19 23.66 -3.20
CA GLY A 88 10.64 23.76 -2.99
C GLY A 88 11.22 22.72 -2.02
N VAL A 89 10.40 21.92 -1.36
CA VAL A 89 10.84 20.84 -0.48
C VAL A 89 11.07 19.56 -1.28
N SER A 90 12.15 18.85 -1.01
CA SER A 90 12.39 17.53 -1.61
C SER A 90 11.64 16.42 -0.84
N THR A 91 11.28 15.35 -1.54
CA THR A 91 10.70 14.17 -0.88
C THR A 91 11.66 13.50 0.10
N GLU A 92 12.98 13.57 -0.16
CA GLU A 92 14.02 13.16 0.79
C GLU A 92 13.95 13.92 2.12
N HIS A 93 13.73 15.25 2.07
CA HIS A 93 13.62 16.05 3.29
C HIS A 93 12.38 15.66 4.11
N LEU A 94 11.26 15.36 3.44
CA LEU A 94 10.06 14.86 4.13
C LEU A 94 10.32 13.50 4.80
N ASP A 95 11.03 12.60 4.11
CA ASP A 95 11.44 11.30 4.67
C ASP A 95 12.31 11.47 5.93
N GLN A 96 13.30 12.37 5.87
CA GLN A 96 14.18 12.65 7.01
C GLN A 96 13.40 13.19 8.21
N LEU A 97 12.46 14.12 8.00
CA LEU A 97 11.62 14.65 9.08
C LEU A 97 10.78 13.53 9.73
N CYS A 98 10.19 12.65 8.92
CA CYS A 98 9.45 11.51 9.43
C CYS A 98 10.35 10.54 10.21
N HIS A 99 11.54 10.23 9.68
CA HIS A 99 12.52 9.39 10.36
C HIS A 99 12.88 9.93 11.75
N ASP A 100 13.28 11.20 11.79
CA ASP A 100 13.73 11.83 13.03
C ASP A 100 12.59 11.88 14.06
N PHE A 101 11.38 12.17 13.63
CA PHE A 101 10.22 12.19 14.52
C PHE A 101 9.86 10.80 15.04
N ILE A 102 9.84 9.77 14.17
CA ILE A 102 9.55 8.39 14.56
C ILE A 102 10.58 7.88 15.57
N VAL A 103 11.87 8.09 15.30
CA VAL A 103 12.95 7.53 16.10
C VAL A 103 13.18 8.32 17.38
N ASN A 104 13.29 9.65 17.28
CA ASN A 104 13.75 10.48 18.40
C ASN A 104 12.59 10.94 19.30
N GLU A 105 11.42 11.28 18.72
CA GLU A 105 10.29 11.82 19.48
C GLU A 105 9.29 10.72 19.90
N LEU A 106 8.95 9.81 18.98
CA LEU A 106 8.00 8.74 19.27
C LEU A 106 8.66 7.49 19.86
N GLN A 107 9.99 7.37 19.73
CA GLN A 107 10.75 6.19 20.15
C GLN A 107 10.15 4.90 19.56
N CYS A 108 9.87 4.96 18.26
CA CYS A 108 9.36 3.87 17.46
C CYS A 108 10.39 3.44 16.41
N ILE A 109 10.14 2.32 15.76
CA ILE A 109 10.98 1.81 14.67
C ILE A 109 10.26 2.10 13.35
N PRO A 110 10.91 2.76 12.36
CA PRO A 110 10.37 2.87 11.00
C PRO A 110 10.17 1.48 10.39
N ALA A 111 8.94 1.15 9.97
CA ALA A 111 8.63 -0.20 9.53
C ALA A 111 9.03 -0.48 8.09
N ASN A 112 9.11 0.56 7.25
CA ASN A 112 9.44 0.41 5.83
C ASN A 112 10.91 0.14 5.57
N ILE A 113 11.82 0.72 6.38
CA ILE A 113 13.28 0.57 6.16
C ILE A 113 13.69 -0.89 6.24
N GLY A 114 14.25 -1.40 5.13
CA GLY A 114 14.70 -2.79 5.04
C GLY A 114 13.59 -3.80 4.78
N TYR A 115 12.31 -3.39 4.81
CA TYR A 115 11.20 -4.28 4.46
C TYR A 115 11.30 -4.68 2.99
N TYR A 116 11.61 -5.94 2.73
CA TYR A 116 11.98 -6.46 1.40
C TYR A 116 13.02 -5.61 0.64
N GLY A 117 13.87 -4.89 1.36
CA GLY A 117 14.91 -4.04 0.79
C GLY A 117 14.48 -2.61 0.46
N TYR A 118 13.29 -2.17 0.90
CA TYR A 118 12.86 -0.77 0.74
C TYR A 118 13.82 0.17 1.48
N PRO A 119 14.32 1.26 0.84
CA PRO A 119 15.46 2.00 1.38
C PRO A 119 15.11 3.20 2.27
N LYS A 120 13.82 3.52 2.48
CA LYS A 120 13.36 4.77 3.08
C LYS A 120 12.37 4.55 4.22
N THR A 121 12.12 5.60 5.00
CA THR A 121 11.21 5.60 6.15
C THR A 121 9.75 5.61 5.73
N VAL A 122 9.42 6.44 4.74
CA VAL A 122 8.07 6.62 4.22
C VAL A 122 8.04 6.41 2.71
N CYS A 123 6.84 6.19 2.15
CA CYS A 123 6.65 6.31 0.71
C CYS A 123 6.16 7.72 0.39
N THR A 124 6.65 8.30 -0.73
CA THR A 124 6.19 9.60 -1.24
C THR A 124 5.75 9.46 -2.68
N SER A 125 4.45 9.49 -2.91
CA SER A 125 3.86 9.23 -4.22
C SER A 125 3.32 10.52 -4.82
N VAL A 126 4.09 11.13 -5.75
CA VAL A 126 3.81 12.44 -6.33
C VAL A 126 3.05 12.29 -7.66
N ASN A 127 1.95 13.01 -7.80
CA ASN A 127 1.13 13.14 -9.02
C ASN A 127 0.66 11.81 -9.62
N HIS A 128 1.40 11.26 -10.58
CA HIS A 128 1.07 10.02 -11.28
C HIS A 128 1.68 8.77 -10.63
N VAL A 129 2.41 8.92 -9.54
CA VAL A 129 2.85 7.80 -8.72
C VAL A 129 1.66 7.31 -7.90
N VAL A 130 1.36 6.02 -8.01
CA VAL A 130 0.21 5.38 -7.36
C VAL A 130 0.51 5.07 -5.90
N CYS A 131 1.65 4.37 -5.68
CA CYS A 131 2.14 3.98 -4.35
C CYS A 131 3.63 3.64 -4.39
N HIS A 132 4.23 3.44 -3.22
CA HIS A 132 5.60 3.00 -3.01
C HIS A 132 6.68 3.92 -3.64
N GLY A 133 6.36 5.19 -3.90
CA GLY A 133 7.32 6.15 -4.41
C GLY A 133 8.50 6.31 -3.43
N ILE A 134 9.74 6.15 -3.92
CA ILE A 134 10.95 6.23 -3.09
C ILE A 134 11.36 7.70 -2.93
N PRO A 135 11.39 8.23 -1.70
CA PRO A 135 11.90 9.58 -1.42
C PRO A 135 13.30 9.82 -1.98
N THR A 136 13.50 10.96 -2.63
CA THR A 136 14.77 11.32 -3.28
C THR A 136 15.04 12.82 -3.24
N PRO A 137 16.30 13.27 -3.14
CA PRO A 137 16.64 14.68 -3.19
C PRO A 137 16.37 15.32 -4.57
N LYS A 138 16.12 14.51 -5.61
CA LYS A 138 15.86 14.98 -6.97
C LYS A 138 14.39 15.32 -7.22
N GLU A 139 13.47 14.75 -6.44
CA GLU A 139 12.04 15.05 -6.53
C GLU A 139 11.71 16.23 -5.61
N ILE A 140 11.67 17.42 -6.21
CA ILE A 140 11.34 18.67 -5.53
C ILE A 140 9.88 19.02 -5.78
N LEU A 141 9.09 19.13 -4.73
CA LEU A 141 7.69 19.48 -4.81
C LEU A 141 7.48 20.88 -5.40
N LYS A 142 6.49 21.02 -6.28
CA LYS A 142 6.17 22.25 -7.00
C LYS A 142 4.74 22.70 -6.68
N ASP A 143 4.47 23.97 -6.86
CA ASP A 143 3.11 24.48 -6.82
C ASP A 143 2.23 23.75 -7.83
N GLY A 144 1.10 23.23 -7.37
CA GLY A 144 0.18 22.40 -8.17
C GLY A 144 0.37 20.89 -8.04
N ASP A 145 1.44 20.40 -7.41
CA ASP A 145 1.61 18.97 -7.16
C ASP A 145 0.63 18.45 -6.10
N ILE A 146 0.28 17.19 -6.23
CA ILE A 146 -0.36 16.41 -5.17
C ILE A 146 0.60 15.30 -4.73
N VAL A 147 0.66 15.00 -3.44
CA VAL A 147 1.53 13.94 -2.93
C VAL A 147 0.84 13.14 -1.85
N ASN A 148 0.88 11.82 -1.99
CA ASN A 148 0.59 10.91 -0.89
C ASN A 148 1.87 10.68 -0.10
N VAL A 149 1.77 10.76 1.23
CA VAL A 149 2.81 10.29 2.14
C VAL A 149 2.22 9.15 2.95
N ASP A 150 2.91 8.02 2.88
CA ASP A 150 2.50 6.76 3.49
C ASP A 150 3.56 6.35 4.52
N VAL A 151 3.11 6.18 5.77
CA VAL A 151 3.97 5.95 6.92
C VAL A 151 3.56 4.69 7.68
N ALA A 152 4.54 3.84 7.90
CA ALA A 152 4.40 2.73 8.82
C ALA A 152 5.48 2.75 9.90
N LEU A 153 5.10 2.39 11.12
CA LEU A 153 5.99 2.29 12.26
C LEU A 153 5.68 1.07 13.14
N ILE A 154 6.65 0.71 13.99
CA ILE A 154 6.49 -0.37 14.96
C ILE A 154 6.61 0.21 16.37
N LYS A 155 5.59 -0.03 17.20
CA LYS A 155 5.59 0.24 18.64
C LYS A 155 5.39 -1.06 19.40
N ASP A 156 6.34 -1.43 20.23
CA ASP A 156 6.31 -2.64 21.07
C ASP A 156 5.93 -3.93 20.30
N GLY A 157 6.40 -4.04 19.05
CA GLY A 157 6.13 -5.19 18.17
C GLY A 157 4.79 -5.14 17.43
N TRP A 158 4.06 -4.02 17.48
CA TRP A 158 2.81 -3.79 16.76
C TRP A 158 2.97 -2.72 15.69
N PHE A 159 2.40 -2.95 14.52
CA PHE A 159 2.48 -2.04 13.39
C PHE A 159 1.36 -1.00 13.44
N GLY A 160 1.73 0.25 13.13
CA GLY A 160 0.81 1.33 12.82
C GLY A 160 1.06 1.77 11.39
N ASP A 161 0.01 1.92 10.59
CA ASP A 161 0.06 2.13 9.15
C ASP A 161 -1.04 3.09 8.70
N THR A 162 -0.67 4.14 7.97
CA THR A 162 -1.64 5.11 7.45
C THR A 162 -1.01 6.01 6.39
N SER A 163 -1.82 6.47 5.44
CA SER A 163 -1.36 7.42 4.43
C SER A 163 -2.32 8.61 4.25
N ARG A 164 -1.78 9.72 3.78
CA ARG A 164 -2.52 10.96 3.58
C ARG A 164 -2.10 11.67 2.31
N MET A 165 -3.10 12.27 1.62
CA MET A 165 -2.86 13.21 0.53
C MET A 165 -2.58 14.61 1.05
N TYR A 166 -1.63 15.27 0.40
CA TYR A 166 -1.35 16.68 0.58
C TYR A 166 -1.41 17.41 -0.77
N THR A 167 -1.89 18.65 -0.74
CA THR A 167 -1.80 19.58 -1.86
C THR A 167 -0.59 20.46 -1.66
N VAL A 168 0.19 20.68 -2.71
CA VAL A 168 1.38 21.54 -2.69
C VAL A 168 1.02 22.86 -3.34
N GLY A 169 0.79 23.90 -2.53
CA GLY A 169 0.31 25.18 -3.03
C GLY A 169 -1.10 25.11 -3.66
N HIS A 170 -1.25 25.65 -4.87
CA HIS A 170 -2.55 25.75 -5.58
C HIS A 170 -2.68 24.63 -6.59
N VAL A 171 -3.53 23.64 -6.30
CA VAL A 171 -3.78 22.51 -7.19
C VAL A 171 -4.97 22.78 -8.13
N SER A 172 -5.03 22.08 -9.26
CA SER A 172 -6.14 22.17 -10.19
C SER A 172 -7.45 21.63 -9.57
N ALA A 173 -8.59 22.11 -10.01
CA ALA A 173 -9.90 21.61 -9.56
C ALA A 173 -10.06 20.09 -9.81
N LYS A 174 -9.45 19.56 -10.88
CA LYS A 174 -9.44 18.12 -11.16
C LYS A 174 -8.63 17.34 -10.14
N ALA A 175 -7.44 17.84 -9.75
CA ALA A 175 -6.61 17.22 -8.73
C ALA A 175 -7.31 17.24 -7.36
N GLN A 176 -7.91 18.38 -6.99
CA GLN A 176 -8.65 18.49 -5.74
C GLN A 176 -9.85 17.54 -5.72
N LYS A 177 -10.61 17.45 -6.82
CA LYS A 177 -11.73 16.51 -6.92
C LYS A 177 -11.27 15.05 -6.76
N LEU A 178 -10.11 14.68 -7.36
CA LEU A 178 -9.57 13.33 -7.21
C LEU A 178 -9.23 13.03 -5.74
N ILE A 179 -8.55 13.94 -5.05
CA ILE A 179 -8.23 13.81 -3.61
C ILE A 179 -9.50 13.64 -2.79
N ASP A 180 -10.48 14.51 -3.00
CA ASP A 180 -11.74 14.51 -2.25
C ASP A 180 -12.54 13.23 -2.47
N THR A 181 -12.67 12.79 -3.73
CA THR A 181 -13.37 11.55 -4.06
C THR A 181 -12.67 10.33 -3.50
N THR A 182 -11.31 10.31 -3.50
CA THR A 182 -10.56 9.18 -2.91
C THR A 182 -10.79 9.09 -1.40
N TYR A 183 -10.80 10.24 -0.71
CA TYR A 183 -11.14 10.29 0.70
C TYR A 183 -12.57 9.80 0.97
N GLU A 184 -13.54 10.30 0.21
CA GLU A 184 -14.94 9.89 0.34
C GLU A 184 -15.12 8.39 0.05
N ALA A 185 -14.39 7.85 -0.92
CA ALA A 185 -14.40 6.42 -1.23
C ALA A 185 -13.86 5.60 -0.05
N MET A 186 -12.73 6.00 0.56
CA MET A 186 -12.21 5.37 1.76
C MET A 186 -13.23 5.39 2.90
N VAL A 187 -13.83 6.54 3.17
CA VAL A 187 -14.87 6.69 4.22
C VAL A 187 -16.08 5.82 3.95
N ALA A 188 -16.51 5.69 2.70
CA ALA A 188 -17.61 4.81 2.32
C ALA A 188 -17.26 3.33 2.60
N GLY A 189 -16.04 2.91 2.31
CA GLY A 189 -15.53 1.58 2.64
C GLY A 189 -15.50 1.34 4.16
N ILE A 190 -14.99 2.29 4.93
CA ILE A 190 -14.92 2.23 6.39
C ILE A 190 -16.33 2.09 7.00
N ARG A 191 -17.29 2.86 6.51
CA ARG A 191 -18.70 2.81 7.00
C ARG A 191 -19.42 1.50 6.68
N ALA A 192 -18.93 0.72 5.73
CA ALA A 192 -19.44 -0.63 5.46
C ALA A 192 -18.95 -1.68 6.48
N VAL A 193 -17.94 -1.35 7.30
CA VAL A 193 -17.34 -2.28 8.26
C VAL A 193 -18.24 -2.48 9.47
N LYS A 194 -18.67 -3.73 9.66
CA LYS A 194 -19.40 -4.22 10.85
C LYS A 194 -19.36 -5.73 10.88
N PRO A 195 -19.59 -6.39 12.00
CA PRO A 195 -19.71 -7.85 12.06
C PRO A 195 -20.75 -8.36 11.08
N GLY A 196 -20.40 -9.41 10.32
CA GLY A 196 -21.27 -10.04 9.32
C GLY A 196 -21.30 -9.36 7.95
N ALA A 197 -20.84 -8.12 7.80
CA ALA A 197 -20.54 -7.55 6.48
C ALA A 197 -19.38 -8.33 5.82
N THR A 198 -19.22 -8.24 4.51
CA THR A 198 -18.18 -8.94 3.78
C THR A 198 -17.12 -7.99 3.24
N LEU A 199 -15.94 -8.53 2.90
CA LEU A 199 -14.90 -7.75 2.21
C LEU A 199 -15.42 -7.14 0.89
N GLY A 200 -16.32 -7.85 0.19
CA GLY A 200 -16.96 -7.36 -1.03
C GLY A 200 -17.88 -6.16 -0.79
N ASP A 201 -18.49 -6.04 0.40
CA ASP A 201 -19.29 -4.85 0.76
C ASP A 201 -18.40 -3.61 0.87
N ILE A 202 -17.21 -3.74 1.46
CA ILE A 202 -16.20 -2.66 1.54
C ILE A 202 -15.80 -2.23 0.13
N GLY A 203 -15.35 -3.19 -0.69
CA GLY A 203 -14.90 -2.90 -2.06
C GLY A 203 -16.01 -2.30 -2.93
N TYR A 204 -17.24 -2.77 -2.78
CA TYR A 204 -18.39 -2.23 -3.50
C TYR A 204 -18.71 -0.77 -3.10
N ALA A 205 -18.66 -0.45 -1.81
CA ALA A 205 -18.89 0.92 -1.32
C ALA A 205 -17.84 1.89 -1.89
N ILE A 206 -16.56 1.51 -1.86
CA ILE A 206 -15.45 2.29 -2.44
C ILE A 206 -15.66 2.49 -3.95
N GLN A 207 -15.90 1.40 -4.68
CA GLN A 207 -16.10 1.40 -6.12
C GLN A 207 -17.27 2.28 -6.55
N THR A 208 -18.35 2.29 -5.80
CA THR A 208 -19.55 3.10 -6.10
C THR A 208 -19.22 4.58 -6.08
N VAL A 209 -18.47 5.06 -5.09
CA VAL A 209 -18.04 6.46 -4.98
C VAL A 209 -17.09 6.82 -6.12
N ALA A 210 -16.09 6.01 -6.39
CA ALA A 210 -15.11 6.25 -7.45
C ALA A 210 -15.78 6.37 -8.83
N HIS A 211 -16.65 5.44 -9.17
CA HIS A 211 -17.35 5.42 -10.46
C HIS A 211 -18.36 6.57 -10.61
N ARG A 212 -19.06 6.98 -9.53
CA ARG A 212 -19.94 8.15 -9.52
C ARG A 212 -19.23 9.39 -10.04
N ASP A 213 -17.96 9.56 -9.66
CA ASP A 213 -17.18 10.75 -9.99
C ASP A 213 -16.27 10.58 -11.22
N GLY A 214 -16.34 9.42 -11.88
CA GLY A 214 -15.65 9.14 -13.13
C GLY A 214 -14.17 8.78 -12.97
N PHE A 215 -13.76 8.33 -11.77
CA PHE A 215 -12.40 7.84 -11.49
C PHE A 215 -12.33 6.32 -11.57
N SER A 216 -11.15 5.81 -11.90
CA SER A 216 -10.89 4.37 -11.91
C SER A 216 -10.18 3.91 -10.64
N ILE A 217 -10.41 2.65 -10.25
CA ILE A 217 -9.82 2.05 -9.07
C ILE A 217 -8.65 1.19 -9.48
N VAL A 218 -7.51 1.34 -8.82
CA VAL A 218 -6.36 0.46 -8.94
C VAL A 218 -6.73 -0.94 -8.47
N ARG A 219 -6.30 -1.96 -9.21
CA ARG A 219 -6.68 -3.37 -8.98
C ARG A 219 -5.50 -4.25 -8.57
N ASP A 220 -4.28 -3.75 -8.76
CA ASP A 220 -3.06 -4.51 -8.53
C ASP A 220 -2.60 -4.47 -7.06
N TYR A 221 -3.19 -3.55 -6.27
CA TYR A 221 -2.89 -3.32 -4.86
C TYR A 221 -4.19 -3.35 -4.04
N CYS A 222 -4.06 -3.66 -2.74
CA CYS A 222 -5.20 -3.78 -1.84
C CYS A 222 -4.78 -3.52 -0.40
N GLY A 223 -5.74 -3.25 0.46
CA GLY A 223 -5.54 -3.25 1.90
C GLY A 223 -5.26 -4.64 2.45
N HIS A 224 -4.82 -4.71 3.67
CA HIS A 224 -4.32 -5.94 4.29
C HIS A 224 -4.63 -6.00 5.79
N GLY A 225 -4.68 -7.21 6.34
CA GLY A 225 -4.66 -7.41 7.78
C GLY A 225 -3.36 -6.88 8.39
N ILE A 226 -3.44 -6.32 9.60
CA ILE A 226 -2.30 -5.72 10.29
C ILE A 226 -2.38 -5.95 11.80
N GLY A 227 -1.21 -6.03 12.44
CA GLY A 227 -1.11 -6.24 13.89
C GLY A 227 0.35 -6.42 14.29
N GLN A 228 0.76 -7.63 14.69
CA GLN A 228 2.16 -7.99 14.89
C GLN A 228 2.86 -8.44 13.60
N VAL A 229 2.12 -8.53 12.51
CA VAL A 229 2.62 -8.76 11.16
C VAL A 229 2.19 -7.57 10.32
N TYR A 230 3.12 -7.04 9.52
CA TYR A 230 2.87 -5.82 8.74
C TYR A 230 1.78 -6.06 7.69
N HIS A 231 1.97 -7.03 6.80
CA HIS A 231 0.98 -7.43 5.80
C HIS A 231 0.51 -8.84 6.10
N ASP A 232 -0.71 -8.98 6.62
CA ASP A 232 -1.35 -10.26 6.96
C ASP A 232 -2.68 -10.43 6.23
N GLU A 233 -3.36 -11.57 6.42
CA GLU A 233 -4.75 -11.74 5.99
C GLU A 233 -5.71 -10.87 6.84
N PRO A 234 -6.81 -10.38 6.24
CA PRO A 234 -7.26 -10.61 4.88
C PRO A 234 -6.70 -9.63 3.87
N GLN A 235 -6.77 -9.95 2.58
CA GLN A 235 -6.66 -8.96 1.51
C GLN A 235 -7.98 -8.18 1.39
N VAL A 236 -7.90 -6.85 1.47
CA VAL A 236 -9.05 -5.94 1.39
C VAL A 236 -9.06 -5.25 0.03
N LEU A 237 -9.77 -5.83 -0.93
CA LEU A 237 -9.89 -5.24 -2.27
C LEU A 237 -10.76 -3.98 -2.21
N HIS A 238 -10.37 -2.96 -2.98
CA HIS A 238 -11.11 -1.69 -3.07
C HIS A 238 -12.20 -1.69 -4.16
N TYR A 239 -12.55 -2.87 -4.65
CA TYR A 239 -13.63 -3.16 -5.60
C TYR A 239 -14.24 -4.51 -5.27
N GLY A 240 -15.48 -4.74 -5.69
CA GLY A 240 -16.14 -6.02 -5.41
C GLY A 240 -17.64 -6.00 -5.61
N HIS A 241 -18.29 -7.01 -5.07
CA HIS A 241 -19.74 -7.16 -5.09
C HIS A 241 -20.30 -7.37 -3.69
N PRO A 242 -21.46 -6.80 -3.37
CA PRO A 242 -22.10 -6.99 -2.07
C PRO A 242 -22.27 -8.46 -1.69
N GLY A 243 -22.01 -8.78 -0.43
CA GLY A 243 -22.18 -10.12 0.13
C GLY A 243 -21.13 -11.14 -0.32
N GLN A 244 -20.09 -10.72 -1.06
CA GLN A 244 -19.03 -11.62 -1.52
C GLN A 244 -17.76 -11.52 -0.66
N GLY A 245 -17.03 -12.63 -0.59
CA GLY A 245 -15.77 -12.71 0.15
C GLY A 245 -15.97 -13.13 1.60
N MET A 246 -14.95 -12.89 2.41
CA MET A 246 -14.94 -13.26 3.81
C MET A 246 -15.87 -12.34 4.61
N ALA A 247 -16.63 -12.92 5.54
CA ALA A 247 -17.41 -12.17 6.51
C ALA A 247 -16.48 -11.59 7.59
N LEU A 248 -16.71 -10.32 7.93
CA LEU A 248 -15.99 -9.61 8.98
C LEU A 248 -16.41 -10.11 10.36
N GLN A 249 -15.44 -10.24 11.26
CA GLN A 249 -15.63 -10.65 12.62
C GLN A 249 -15.07 -9.60 13.58
N GLU A 250 -15.71 -9.42 14.72
CA GLU A 250 -15.19 -8.59 15.80
C GLU A 250 -13.75 -8.96 16.15
N GLY A 251 -12.89 -7.96 16.37
CA GLY A 251 -11.47 -8.13 16.66
C GLY A 251 -10.56 -8.25 15.43
N MET A 252 -11.09 -8.27 14.20
CA MET A 252 -10.26 -8.13 13.00
C MET A 252 -9.74 -6.69 12.90
N ILE A 253 -8.46 -6.55 12.50
CA ILE A 253 -7.82 -5.25 12.19
C ILE A 253 -7.19 -5.35 10.80
N PHE A 254 -7.48 -4.37 9.95
CA PHE A 254 -6.96 -4.28 8.58
C PHE A 254 -6.91 -2.84 8.08
N THR A 255 -6.19 -2.61 6.98
CA THR A 255 -6.15 -1.31 6.30
C THR A 255 -7.26 -1.19 5.26
N ILE A 256 -7.75 0.03 5.06
CA ILE A 256 -8.59 0.43 3.93
C ILE A 256 -7.87 1.61 3.28
N GLU A 257 -7.36 1.40 2.05
CA GLU A 257 -6.38 2.26 1.40
C GLU A 257 -6.62 2.43 -0.10
N PRO A 258 -7.81 2.85 -0.53
CA PRO A 258 -8.13 2.93 -1.95
C PRO A 258 -7.21 3.89 -2.70
N MET A 259 -6.73 3.43 -3.86
CA MET A 259 -6.00 4.22 -4.84
C MET A 259 -6.89 4.47 -6.05
N LEU A 260 -7.18 5.75 -6.34
CA LEU A 260 -7.99 6.18 -7.47
C LEU A 260 -7.13 6.91 -8.49
N ASN A 261 -7.36 6.61 -9.78
CA ASN A 261 -6.68 7.26 -10.90
C ASN A 261 -7.63 8.17 -11.67
N ALA A 262 -7.13 9.33 -12.10
CA ALA A 262 -7.87 10.27 -12.95
C ALA A 262 -8.01 9.81 -14.40
N GLY A 263 -7.36 8.71 -14.76
CA GLY A 263 -7.40 8.04 -16.05
C GLY A 263 -7.75 6.56 -15.91
N LYS A 264 -6.96 5.67 -16.53
CA LYS A 264 -7.19 4.22 -16.49
C LYS A 264 -6.62 3.60 -15.21
N HIS A 265 -7.15 2.44 -14.85
CA HIS A 265 -6.71 1.71 -13.64
C HIS A 265 -5.36 1.00 -13.79
N ASP A 266 -4.84 0.87 -15.01
CA ASP A 266 -3.61 0.13 -15.29
C ASP A 266 -2.40 0.78 -14.63
N THR A 267 -1.57 -0.03 -13.98
CA THR A 267 -0.35 0.41 -13.31
C THR A 267 0.90 -0.14 -13.98
N LYS A 268 2.05 0.42 -13.64
CA LYS A 268 3.36 -0.04 -14.04
C LYS A 268 4.36 0.17 -12.90
N GLU A 269 5.04 -0.89 -12.49
CA GLU A 269 6.19 -0.81 -11.60
C GLU A 269 7.43 -0.34 -12.38
N LEU A 270 8.21 0.54 -11.78
CA LEU A 270 9.46 1.04 -12.34
C LEU A 270 10.63 0.08 -12.07
N SER A 271 11.77 0.36 -12.70
CA SER A 271 12.98 -0.49 -12.60
C SER A 271 13.66 -0.46 -11.24
N ASP A 272 13.25 0.44 -10.34
CA ASP A 272 13.71 0.47 -8.95
C ASP A 272 13.09 -0.66 -8.10
N GLY A 273 12.10 -1.39 -8.66
CA GLY A 273 11.43 -2.53 -8.03
C GLY A 273 10.38 -2.15 -6.98
N TRP A 274 10.03 -0.85 -6.87
CA TRP A 274 9.09 -0.33 -5.87
C TRP A 274 8.09 0.67 -6.44
N THR A 275 8.58 1.75 -7.05
CA THR A 275 7.73 2.85 -7.50
C THR A 275 6.71 2.39 -8.52
N VAL A 276 5.45 2.56 -8.19
CA VAL A 276 4.31 2.22 -9.05
C VAL A 276 3.70 3.48 -9.61
N ILE A 277 3.51 3.53 -10.92
CA ILE A 277 2.93 4.68 -11.62
C ILE A 277 1.68 4.29 -12.39
N THR A 278 0.79 5.25 -12.64
CA THR A 278 -0.28 5.07 -13.63
C THR A 278 0.34 4.89 -15.01
N LYS A 279 -0.14 3.89 -15.76
CA LYS A 279 0.42 3.57 -17.07
C LYS A 279 0.21 4.67 -18.08
N ASP A 280 -0.86 5.43 -17.96
CA ASP A 280 -1.23 6.56 -18.80
C ASP A 280 -0.73 7.94 -18.29
N LYS A 281 0.04 7.94 -17.17
CA LYS A 281 0.56 9.14 -16.52
C LYS A 281 -0.51 10.10 -15.98
N SER A 282 -1.74 9.62 -15.79
CA SER A 282 -2.78 10.38 -15.11
C SER A 282 -2.49 10.51 -13.62
N LEU A 283 -3.07 11.52 -12.95
CA LEU A 283 -2.95 11.69 -11.51
C LEU A 283 -3.53 10.48 -10.78
N SER A 284 -2.90 10.12 -9.67
CA SER A 284 -3.39 9.13 -8.70
C SER A 284 -3.47 9.74 -7.31
N ALA A 285 -4.39 9.28 -6.50
CA ALA A 285 -4.52 9.65 -5.09
C ALA A 285 -4.82 8.42 -4.25
N GLN A 286 -4.29 8.40 -3.02
CA GLN A 286 -4.52 7.35 -2.02
C GLN A 286 -4.79 7.99 -0.67
N TRP A 287 -5.70 7.40 0.09
CA TRP A 287 -5.90 7.66 1.50
C TRP A 287 -5.97 6.34 2.24
N GLU A 288 -5.54 6.31 3.49
CA GLU A 288 -5.51 5.07 4.24
C GLU A 288 -5.79 5.25 5.71
N HIS A 289 -6.52 4.28 6.27
CA HIS A 289 -6.68 4.09 7.69
C HIS A 289 -6.61 2.62 8.09
N MET A 290 -6.04 2.37 9.29
CA MET A 290 -6.26 1.13 10.02
C MET A 290 -7.65 1.13 10.64
N VAL A 291 -8.38 0.03 10.48
CA VAL A 291 -9.76 -0.14 10.93
C VAL A 291 -9.91 -1.41 11.76
N LEU A 292 -10.48 -1.27 12.95
CA LEU A 292 -10.90 -2.38 13.81
C LEU A 292 -12.38 -2.66 13.59
N VAL A 293 -12.74 -3.93 13.44
CA VAL A 293 -14.13 -4.40 13.52
C VAL A 293 -14.54 -4.50 14.98
N THR A 294 -15.47 -3.66 15.41
CA THR A 294 -16.02 -3.68 16.78
C THR A 294 -17.27 -4.58 16.87
N ALA A 295 -17.81 -4.79 18.05
CA ALA A 295 -19.03 -5.58 18.26
C ALA A 295 -20.25 -5.07 17.46
N THR A 296 -20.30 -3.78 17.14
CA THR A 296 -21.47 -3.14 16.49
C THR A 296 -21.16 -2.37 15.22
N GLY A 297 -19.89 -2.24 14.85
CA GLY A 297 -19.45 -1.44 13.69
C GLY A 297 -17.95 -1.44 13.55
N TYR A 298 -17.34 -0.26 13.56
CA TYR A 298 -15.91 -0.08 13.39
C TYR A 298 -15.32 0.98 14.32
N GLU A 299 -13.99 0.93 14.45
CA GLU A 299 -13.17 2.00 15.05
C GLU A 299 -11.98 2.27 14.11
N VAL A 300 -11.70 3.55 13.85
CA VAL A 300 -10.49 3.97 13.13
C VAL A 300 -9.35 4.10 14.12
N LEU A 301 -8.29 3.29 13.93
CA LEU A 301 -7.14 3.24 14.84
C LEU A 301 -6.06 4.28 14.51
N THR A 302 -6.14 4.91 13.34
CA THR A 302 -5.24 5.98 12.86
C THR A 302 -6.00 7.31 12.73
N PRO A 303 -6.69 7.80 13.80
CA PRO A 303 -7.53 8.98 13.70
C PRO A 303 -6.66 10.21 13.44
N TRP A 304 -7.11 11.06 12.53
CA TRP A 304 -6.50 12.37 12.39
C TRP A 304 -7.02 13.33 13.45
N PRO A 305 -6.19 14.31 13.90
CA PRO A 305 -6.57 15.24 14.94
C PRO A 305 -7.79 16.06 14.58
N GLU A 306 -8.53 16.47 15.59
CA GLU A 306 -9.61 17.43 15.45
C GLU A 306 -9.05 18.75 14.88
N GLY A 307 -9.67 19.26 13.81
CA GLY A 307 -9.24 20.51 13.16
C GLY A 307 -8.51 20.35 11.84
N THR A 308 -8.31 19.15 11.34
CA THR A 308 -7.71 18.92 10.00
C THR A 308 -8.65 19.25 8.83
N GLY A 309 -9.64 20.13 9.04
CA GLY A 309 -10.56 20.59 8.00
C GLY A 309 -11.57 19.54 7.56
N LYS A 310 -11.91 19.54 6.26
CA LYS A 310 -12.94 18.65 5.68
C LYS A 310 -12.60 17.15 5.73
N TYR A 311 -11.39 16.79 6.08
CA TYR A 311 -10.93 15.40 6.19
C TYR A 311 -10.86 14.91 7.64
N ALA A 312 -11.54 15.58 8.56
CA ALA A 312 -11.65 15.15 9.96
C ALA A 312 -12.66 14.02 10.08
N LYS A 313 -12.27 12.93 10.73
CA LYS A 313 -13.01 11.70 11.09
C LYS A 313 -13.93 11.11 10.00
N PRO A 314 -13.68 9.86 9.61
CA PRO A 314 -14.60 9.06 8.82
C PRO A 314 -15.95 8.84 9.49
#